data_86f95397b755627764301277e4fcd26e
#
_entry.id   86f95397b755627764301277e4fcd26e
#
_cell.length_a   1.000
_cell.length_b   1.000
_cell.length_c   1.000
_cell.angle_alpha   90.00
_cell.angle_beta   90.00
_cell.angle_gamma   90.00
#
_symmetry.space_group_name_H-M   'P 1'
#
loop_
_entity.id
_entity.type
_entity.pdbx_description
1 polymer ?
#
loop_
_entity_poly.entity_id
_entity_poly.type
_entity_poly.pdbx_seq_one_letter_code
_entity_poly.pdbx_strand_id
1 'polypeptide(L)'
;MLRLTALLVALHVPVTPPPVRAPVADKVKVVTSLTTYGAIAREIVGDRGIVSSIATGDENPHYVQPKPSFVPLLGQADVFVTTGLDLELWVPALLDKANNPKVTEGGPGYVAAYAGIDLLDVPTSFSRSQGDIHVYGNPHIWTSPLNAVQIAEHALEMGVL
;
A
#
# COMPACT_ATOMS: atom_id res chain seq x y z
N MET A 1 19.71 67.65 52.65
CA MET A 1 19.68 67.23 51.28
C MET A 1 19.61 65.70 51.25
N LEU A 2 18.39 65.15 51.00
CA LEU A 2 18.12 63.70 51.00
C LEU A 2 18.21 63.23 49.57
N ARG A 3 19.14 62.33 49.19
CA ARG A 3 19.26 61.75 47.88
C ARG A 3 18.45 60.44 47.82
N LEU A 4 17.37 60.47 47.11
CA LEU A 4 16.51 59.30 46.84
C LEU A 4 17.14 58.48 45.67
N THR A 5 17.69 57.31 45.96
CA THR A 5 18.22 56.41 44.95
C THR A 5 17.09 55.43 44.51
N ALA A 6 16.57 55.61 43.30
CA ALA A 6 15.57 54.73 42.76
C ALA A 6 16.24 53.42 42.26
N LEU A 7 15.88 52.27 42.84
CA LEU A 7 16.31 50.95 42.44
C LEU A 7 15.39 50.44 41.31
N LEU A 8 15.87 50.37 40.06
CA LEU A 8 15.16 49.80 38.93
C LEU A 8 15.32 48.27 38.96
N VAL A 9 14.29 47.55 39.35
CA VAL A 9 14.26 46.08 39.24
C VAL A 9 13.75 45.73 37.84
N ALA A 10 14.64 45.25 36.97
CA ALA A 10 14.27 44.73 35.65
C ALA A 10 13.67 43.32 35.79
N LEU A 11 12.37 43.17 35.57
CA LEU A 11 11.71 41.88 35.45
C LEU A 11 12.16 41.19 34.14
N HIS A 12 13.03 40.18 34.29
CA HIS A 12 13.34 39.28 33.19
C HIS A 12 12.19 38.25 33.02
N VAL A 13 11.38 38.41 32.01
CA VAL A 13 10.43 37.38 31.59
C VAL A 13 11.17 36.41 30.68
N PRO A 14 11.29 35.12 31.02
CA PRO A 14 11.93 34.13 30.14
C PRO A 14 11.09 33.94 28.89
N VAL A 15 11.60 34.32 27.72
CA VAL A 15 11.00 34.00 26.43
C VAL A 15 11.29 32.53 26.13
N THR A 16 10.29 31.68 26.34
CA THR A 16 10.36 30.27 25.87
C THR A 16 10.28 30.25 24.37
N PRO A 17 11.25 29.63 23.66
CA PRO A 17 11.14 29.48 22.20
C PRO A 17 9.91 28.65 21.87
N PRO A 18 9.24 28.93 20.73
CA PRO A 18 8.09 28.14 20.30
C PRO A 18 8.53 26.66 20.11
N PRO A 19 7.62 25.69 20.38
CA PRO A 19 7.94 24.28 20.21
C PRO A 19 8.35 24.02 18.78
N VAL A 20 9.53 23.43 18.58
CA VAL A 20 10.00 22.97 17.27
C VAL A 20 9.07 21.85 16.85
N ARG A 21 8.24 22.12 15.83
CA ARG A 21 7.36 21.10 15.25
C ARG A 21 8.25 20.04 14.63
N ALA A 22 8.15 18.79 15.12
CA ALA A 22 8.83 17.65 14.51
C ALA A 22 8.48 17.58 13.01
N PRO A 23 9.43 17.21 12.14
CA PRO A 23 9.14 16.98 10.72
C PRO A 23 7.97 16.00 10.62
N VAL A 24 6.94 16.37 9.86
CA VAL A 24 5.87 15.43 9.50
C VAL A 24 6.55 14.39 8.62
N ALA A 25 6.62 13.16 9.08
CA ALA A 25 7.12 12.06 8.26
C ALA A 25 6.29 11.98 6.96
N ASP A 26 6.96 11.77 5.84
CA ASP A 26 6.28 11.58 4.57
C ASP A 26 5.33 10.39 4.68
N LYS A 27 4.11 10.57 4.16
CA LYS A 27 3.10 9.51 4.17
C LYS A 27 3.52 8.38 3.25
N VAL A 28 3.40 7.14 3.72
CA VAL A 28 3.60 5.94 2.90
C VAL A 28 2.60 5.93 1.73
N LYS A 29 3.08 5.74 0.53
CA LYS A 29 2.25 5.66 -0.68
C LYS A 29 1.98 4.20 -1.02
N VAL A 30 0.76 3.76 -0.80
CA VAL A 30 0.31 2.41 -1.10
C VAL A 30 -0.52 2.42 -2.37
N VAL A 31 -0.16 1.57 -3.31
CA VAL A 31 -0.97 1.30 -4.51
C VAL A 31 -1.45 -0.14 -4.43
N THR A 32 -2.71 -0.37 -4.77
CA THR A 32 -3.29 -1.72 -4.81
C THR A 32 -3.88 -2.02 -6.17
N SER A 33 -3.80 -3.27 -6.60
CA SER A 33 -4.44 -3.69 -7.84
C SER A 33 -5.97 -3.60 -7.75
N LEU A 34 -6.55 -4.06 -6.64
CA LEU A 34 -7.99 -4.11 -6.39
C LEU A 34 -8.42 -3.21 -5.25
N THR A 35 -9.67 -2.75 -5.31
CA THR A 35 -10.29 -1.90 -4.27
C THR A 35 -10.41 -2.58 -2.91
N THR A 36 -10.57 -3.91 -2.87
CA THR A 36 -10.62 -4.69 -1.62
C THR A 36 -9.30 -4.60 -0.87
N TYR A 37 -8.18 -4.78 -1.56
CA TYR A 37 -6.86 -4.59 -0.94
C TYR A 37 -6.65 -3.14 -0.51
N GLY A 38 -7.19 -2.19 -1.29
CA GLY A 38 -7.19 -0.79 -0.93
C GLY A 38 -7.96 -0.49 0.36
N ALA A 39 -9.07 -1.18 0.61
CA ALA A 39 -9.81 -1.06 1.86
C ALA A 39 -8.99 -1.60 3.05
N ILE A 40 -8.41 -2.79 2.93
CA ILE A 40 -7.53 -3.38 3.95
C ILE A 40 -6.33 -2.46 4.23
N ALA A 41 -5.66 -1.98 3.18
CA ALA A 41 -4.50 -1.11 3.34
C ALA A 41 -4.84 0.20 4.06
N ARG A 42 -6.02 0.81 3.81
CA ARG A 42 -6.45 2.03 4.51
C ARG A 42 -6.63 1.82 5.99
N GLU A 43 -7.20 0.69 6.40
CA GLU A 43 -7.36 0.34 7.81
C GLU A 43 -6.00 0.19 8.51
N ILE A 44 -5.01 -0.38 7.82
CA ILE A 44 -3.67 -0.60 8.35
C ILE A 44 -2.90 0.72 8.47
N VAL A 45 -2.83 1.50 7.39
CA VAL A 45 -1.97 2.69 7.37
C VAL A 45 -2.58 3.89 8.10
N GLY A 46 -3.92 3.98 8.16
CA GLY A 46 -4.63 5.11 8.77
C GLY A 46 -4.11 6.45 8.24
N ASP A 47 -3.84 7.38 9.14
CA ASP A 47 -3.35 8.72 8.79
C ASP A 47 -1.88 8.75 8.31
N ARG A 48 -1.15 7.65 8.45
CA ARG A 48 0.28 7.54 8.07
C ARG A 48 0.50 7.27 6.59
N GLY A 49 -0.55 6.92 5.84
CA GLY A 49 -0.44 6.55 4.44
C GLY A 49 -1.44 7.23 3.50
N ILE A 50 -1.17 7.08 2.21
CA ILE A 50 -2.08 7.44 1.11
C ILE A 50 -2.28 6.18 0.29
N VAL A 51 -3.54 5.74 0.15
CA VAL A 51 -3.88 4.50 -0.56
C VAL A 51 -4.65 4.80 -1.83
N SER A 52 -4.15 4.28 -2.95
CA SER A 52 -4.80 4.35 -4.26
C SER A 52 -5.00 2.94 -4.82
N SER A 53 -6.14 2.69 -5.46
CA SER A 53 -6.41 1.43 -6.16
C SER A 53 -6.42 1.64 -7.67
N ILE A 54 -5.90 0.68 -8.43
CA ILE A 54 -5.85 0.73 -9.89
C ILE A 54 -7.20 0.37 -10.48
N ALA A 55 -7.72 -0.82 -10.19
CA ALA A 55 -9.04 -1.24 -10.61
C ALA A 55 -10.12 -0.46 -9.86
N THR A 56 -11.24 -0.21 -10.54
CA THR A 56 -12.48 0.25 -9.93
C THR A 56 -13.28 -0.96 -9.43
N GLY A 57 -14.21 -0.76 -8.49
CA GLY A 57 -14.95 -1.88 -7.87
C GLY A 57 -15.93 -2.59 -8.80
N ASP A 58 -16.21 -2.02 -9.98
CA ASP A 58 -17.10 -2.52 -11.01
C ASP A 58 -16.35 -3.17 -12.21
N GLU A 59 -15.02 -3.09 -12.22
CA GLU A 59 -14.21 -3.73 -13.27
C GLU A 59 -13.93 -5.20 -12.97
N ASN A 60 -13.90 -6.01 -14.03
CA ASN A 60 -13.42 -7.38 -13.92
C ASN A 60 -11.89 -7.37 -13.73
N PRO A 61 -11.35 -7.92 -12.62
CA PRO A 61 -9.93 -7.85 -12.30
C PRO A 61 -9.01 -8.49 -13.34
N HIS A 62 -9.51 -9.45 -14.14
CA HIS A 62 -8.74 -10.07 -15.23
C HIS A 62 -8.48 -9.11 -16.40
N TYR A 63 -9.36 -8.13 -16.61
CA TYR A 63 -9.43 -7.34 -17.86
C TYR A 63 -9.33 -5.83 -17.62
N VAL A 64 -8.73 -5.40 -16.54
CA VAL A 64 -8.48 -3.96 -16.28
C VAL A 64 -7.63 -3.39 -17.40
N GLN A 65 -8.11 -2.30 -18.00
CA GLN A 65 -7.39 -1.63 -19.08
C GLN A 65 -6.27 -0.74 -18.52
N PRO A 66 -5.00 -1.03 -18.83
CA PRO A 66 -3.89 -0.20 -18.35
C PRO A 66 -4.00 1.24 -18.86
N LYS A 67 -4.09 2.21 -17.94
CA LYS A 67 -4.11 3.64 -18.28
C LYS A 67 -2.72 4.26 -18.07
N PRO A 68 -2.28 5.21 -18.92
CA PRO A 68 -0.99 5.88 -18.73
C PRO A 68 -0.81 6.53 -17.37
N SER A 69 -1.91 6.95 -16.74
CA SER A 69 -1.91 7.56 -15.40
C SER A 69 -1.51 6.60 -14.27
N PHE A 70 -1.57 5.29 -14.49
CA PHE A 70 -1.15 4.30 -13.50
C PHE A 70 0.37 4.19 -13.37
N VAL A 71 1.10 4.52 -14.45
CA VAL A 71 2.57 4.45 -14.46
C VAL A 71 3.19 5.38 -13.40
N PRO A 72 2.90 6.70 -13.37
CA PRO A 72 3.45 7.57 -12.33
C PRO A 72 2.94 7.23 -10.92
N LEU A 73 1.75 6.65 -10.80
CA LEU A 73 1.22 6.20 -9.51
C LEU A 73 2.12 5.08 -8.94
N LEU A 74 2.40 4.05 -9.73
CA LEU A 74 3.31 2.95 -9.35
C LEU A 74 4.76 3.41 -9.23
N GLY A 75 5.19 4.34 -10.07
CA GLY A 75 6.55 4.91 -10.03
C GLY A 75 6.88 5.64 -8.72
N GLN A 76 5.87 6.13 -8.01
CA GLN A 76 6.01 6.81 -6.73
C GLN A 76 5.57 5.98 -5.52
N ALA A 77 5.10 4.75 -5.74
CA ALA A 77 4.63 3.89 -4.69
C ALA A 77 5.77 3.40 -3.78
N ASP A 78 5.52 3.33 -2.50
CA ASP A 78 6.38 2.65 -1.53
C ASP A 78 5.98 1.19 -1.39
N VAL A 79 4.69 0.90 -1.54
CA VAL A 79 4.09 -0.44 -1.45
C VAL A 79 3.12 -0.65 -2.61
N PHE A 80 3.15 -1.85 -3.18
CA PHE A 80 2.17 -2.31 -4.16
C PHE A 80 1.60 -3.66 -3.73
N VAL A 81 0.27 -3.73 -3.60
CA VAL A 81 -0.44 -4.96 -3.23
C VAL A 81 -1.20 -5.48 -4.46
N THR A 82 -0.95 -6.71 -4.84
CA THR A 82 -1.60 -7.39 -5.97
C THR A 82 -2.03 -8.79 -5.53
N THR A 83 -3.01 -9.38 -6.20
CA THR A 83 -3.43 -10.76 -5.91
C THR A 83 -2.29 -11.73 -6.16
N GLY A 84 -1.62 -11.60 -7.28
CA GLY A 84 -0.73 -12.64 -7.82
C GLY A 84 -1.52 -13.75 -8.53
N LEU A 85 -0.93 -14.94 -8.66
CA LEU A 85 -1.58 -16.14 -9.24
C LEU A 85 -2.10 -15.93 -10.68
N ASP A 86 -1.45 -15.06 -11.46
CA ASP A 86 -1.83 -14.70 -12.84
C ASP A 86 -3.26 -14.13 -12.97
N LEU A 87 -3.84 -13.58 -11.89
CA LEU A 87 -5.12 -12.89 -11.97
C LEU A 87 -5.00 -11.62 -12.79
N GLU A 88 -4.04 -10.76 -12.42
CA GLU A 88 -3.83 -9.45 -13.02
C GLU A 88 -2.70 -9.49 -14.06
N LEU A 89 -2.91 -10.18 -15.19
CA LEU A 89 -1.91 -10.28 -16.27
C LEU A 89 -1.49 -8.93 -16.87
N TRP A 90 -2.24 -7.87 -16.58
CA TRP A 90 -1.95 -6.50 -16.97
C TRP A 90 -0.92 -5.79 -16.05
N VAL A 91 -0.69 -6.31 -14.84
CA VAL A 91 0.20 -5.70 -13.83
C VAL A 91 1.67 -5.69 -14.25
N PRO A 92 2.29 -6.78 -14.75
CA PRO A 92 3.71 -6.78 -15.08
C PRO A 92 4.11 -5.66 -16.04
N ALA A 93 3.32 -5.43 -17.08
CA ALA A 93 3.60 -4.37 -18.07
C ALA A 93 3.52 -2.95 -17.49
N LEU A 94 2.72 -2.74 -16.45
CA LEU A 94 2.67 -1.46 -15.74
C LEU A 94 3.88 -1.28 -14.82
N LEU A 95 4.28 -2.33 -14.11
CA LEU A 95 5.45 -2.31 -13.23
C LEU A 95 6.74 -2.05 -14.03
N ASP A 96 6.89 -2.70 -15.18
CA ASP A 96 8.03 -2.47 -16.09
C ASP A 96 8.12 -1.00 -16.51
N LYS A 97 6.97 -0.41 -16.90
CA LYS A 97 6.94 1.01 -17.30
C LYS A 97 7.14 1.96 -16.12
N ALA A 98 6.68 1.61 -14.94
CA ALA A 98 6.85 2.42 -13.74
C ALA A 98 8.30 2.47 -13.27
N ASN A 99 9.11 1.45 -13.60
CA ASN A 99 10.53 1.35 -13.30
C ASN A 99 10.87 1.67 -11.82
N ASN A 100 10.05 1.17 -10.91
CA ASN A 100 10.22 1.36 -9.48
C ASN A 100 10.63 0.04 -8.82
N PRO A 101 11.92 -0.13 -8.48
CA PRO A 101 12.43 -1.39 -7.92
C PRO A 101 11.85 -1.74 -6.54
N LYS A 102 11.23 -0.80 -5.84
CA LYS A 102 10.58 -1.09 -4.56
C LYS A 102 9.36 -2.00 -4.75
N VAL A 103 8.60 -1.82 -5.82
CA VAL A 103 7.29 -2.45 -6.04
C VAL A 103 7.25 -3.43 -7.21
N THR A 104 8.39 -3.76 -7.80
CA THR A 104 8.52 -4.90 -8.72
C THR A 104 8.49 -6.20 -7.97
N GLU A 105 8.13 -7.30 -8.60
CA GLU A 105 8.12 -8.63 -7.99
C GLU A 105 9.47 -8.94 -7.35
N GLY A 106 9.45 -9.36 -6.07
CA GLY A 106 10.64 -9.54 -5.25
C GLY A 106 11.23 -8.27 -4.64
N GLY A 107 10.69 -7.10 -4.97
CA GLY A 107 11.05 -5.83 -4.32
C GLY A 107 10.52 -5.73 -2.89
N PRO A 108 11.13 -4.89 -2.04
CA PRO A 108 10.79 -4.82 -0.61
C PRO A 108 9.37 -4.32 -0.34
N GLY A 109 8.75 -3.60 -1.26
CA GLY A 109 7.38 -3.10 -1.16
C GLY A 109 6.37 -3.85 -2.03
N TYR A 110 6.76 -4.99 -2.63
CA TYR A 110 5.84 -5.83 -3.41
C TYR A 110 5.15 -6.85 -2.52
N VAL A 111 3.82 -6.76 -2.41
CA VAL A 111 3.00 -7.65 -1.58
C VAL A 111 2.10 -8.50 -2.47
N ALA A 112 2.39 -9.80 -2.55
CA ALA A 112 1.51 -10.77 -3.19
C ALA A 112 0.47 -11.26 -2.17
N ALA A 113 -0.77 -10.86 -2.35
CA ALA A 113 -1.84 -11.12 -1.39
C ALA A 113 -2.14 -12.61 -1.16
N TYR A 114 -1.78 -13.47 -2.11
CA TYR A 114 -1.98 -14.92 -1.97
C TYR A 114 -1.00 -15.58 -0.99
N ALA A 115 0.08 -14.91 -0.60
CA ALA A 115 1.11 -15.51 0.22
C ALA A 115 0.54 -15.96 1.57
N GLY A 116 0.79 -17.23 1.93
CA GLY A 116 0.28 -17.85 3.15
C GLY A 116 -1.17 -18.34 3.09
N ILE A 117 -1.88 -18.16 1.96
CA ILE A 117 -3.27 -18.61 1.80
C ILE A 117 -3.29 -20.01 1.19
N ASP A 118 -4.08 -20.90 1.80
CA ASP A 118 -4.40 -22.21 1.22
C ASP A 118 -5.27 -22.06 -0.01
N LEU A 119 -4.70 -22.33 -1.20
CA LEU A 119 -5.39 -22.13 -2.46
C LEU A 119 -6.36 -23.27 -2.76
N LEU A 120 -7.56 -22.91 -3.19
CA LEU A 120 -8.57 -23.85 -3.65
C LEU A 120 -8.38 -24.15 -5.15
N ASP A 121 -8.97 -25.24 -5.63
CA ASP A 121 -9.07 -25.61 -7.03
C ASP A 121 -7.71 -25.66 -7.76
N VAL A 122 -6.64 -26.04 -7.06
CA VAL A 122 -5.32 -26.20 -7.70
C VAL A 122 -5.41 -27.36 -8.70
N PRO A 123 -5.25 -27.12 -10.02
CA PRO A 123 -5.46 -28.13 -11.03
C PRO A 123 -4.34 -29.18 -10.99
N THR A 124 -4.74 -30.45 -11.09
CA THR A 124 -3.80 -31.58 -11.18
C THR A 124 -3.37 -31.89 -12.62
N SER A 125 -4.05 -31.29 -13.59
CA SER A 125 -3.77 -31.40 -15.03
C SER A 125 -4.20 -30.15 -15.77
N PHE A 126 -3.53 -29.85 -16.88
CA PHE A 126 -3.84 -28.68 -17.71
C PHE A 126 -4.36 -29.13 -19.07
N SER A 127 -5.61 -28.77 -19.39
CA SER A 127 -6.19 -29.02 -20.71
C SER A 127 -6.93 -27.77 -21.18
N ARG A 128 -6.66 -27.33 -22.40
CA ARG A 128 -7.36 -26.20 -23.02
C ARG A 128 -8.88 -26.42 -23.17
N SER A 129 -9.33 -27.67 -23.04
CA SER A 129 -10.77 -28.00 -23.07
C SER A 129 -11.54 -27.61 -21.80
N GLN A 130 -10.83 -27.19 -20.74
CA GLN A 130 -11.42 -26.88 -19.43
C GLN A 130 -11.74 -25.39 -19.24
N GLY A 131 -11.58 -24.56 -20.29
CA GLY A 131 -11.85 -23.12 -20.23
C GLY A 131 -10.70 -22.31 -19.62
N ASP A 132 -11.02 -21.20 -18.97
CA ASP A 132 -10.05 -20.33 -18.29
C ASP A 132 -9.58 -21.00 -16.97
N ILE A 133 -8.51 -21.79 -17.07
CA ILE A 133 -7.91 -22.46 -15.92
C ILE A 133 -6.86 -21.54 -15.29
N HIS A 134 -7.03 -21.26 -14.00
CA HIS A 134 -6.00 -20.66 -13.21
C HIS A 134 -4.98 -21.73 -12.78
N VAL A 135 -3.80 -21.68 -13.39
CA VAL A 135 -2.77 -22.75 -13.23
C VAL A 135 -2.24 -22.90 -11.82
N TYR A 136 -2.34 -21.87 -11.01
CA TYR A 136 -1.86 -21.86 -9.62
C TYR A 136 -2.98 -22.11 -8.59
N GLY A 137 -4.23 -22.29 -9.02
CA GLY A 137 -5.41 -22.39 -8.16
C GLY A 137 -6.32 -21.18 -8.26
N ASN A 138 -7.41 -21.19 -7.50
CA ASN A 138 -8.42 -20.14 -7.56
C ASN A 138 -7.88 -18.80 -7.02
N PRO A 139 -7.70 -17.79 -7.87
CA PRO A 139 -7.10 -16.52 -7.46
C PRO A 139 -8.09 -15.56 -6.78
N HIS A 140 -9.39 -15.89 -6.68
CA HIS A 140 -10.43 -15.03 -6.12
C HIS A 140 -10.42 -15.03 -4.57
N ILE A 141 -9.23 -14.99 -4.01
CA ILE A 141 -8.95 -15.11 -2.56
C ILE A 141 -9.59 -14.00 -1.73
N TRP A 142 -9.75 -12.81 -2.29
CA TRP A 142 -10.30 -11.64 -1.59
C TRP A 142 -11.80 -11.76 -1.28
N THR A 143 -12.48 -12.76 -1.81
CA THR A 143 -13.91 -13.01 -1.55
C THR A 143 -14.16 -13.65 -0.19
N SER A 144 -13.11 -14.19 0.44
CA SER A 144 -13.17 -14.78 1.77
C SER A 144 -12.79 -13.75 2.85
N PRO A 145 -13.66 -13.48 3.84
CA PRO A 145 -13.30 -12.61 4.98
C PRO A 145 -12.14 -13.16 5.82
N LEU A 146 -11.97 -14.47 5.89
CA LEU A 146 -10.84 -15.09 6.61
C LEU A 146 -9.52 -14.80 5.90
N ASN A 147 -9.50 -14.88 4.57
CA ASN A 147 -8.32 -14.53 3.78
C ASN A 147 -7.98 -13.03 3.92
N ALA A 148 -8.98 -12.16 4.10
CA ALA A 148 -8.73 -10.74 4.32
C ALA A 148 -7.88 -10.48 5.58
N VAL A 149 -8.07 -11.28 6.64
CA VAL A 149 -7.25 -11.21 7.86
C VAL A 149 -5.82 -11.65 7.55
N GLN A 150 -5.63 -12.79 6.86
CA GLN A 150 -4.32 -13.29 6.48
C GLN A 150 -3.56 -12.32 5.56
N ILE A 151 -4.26 -11.68 4.62
CA ILE A 151 -3.68 -10.65 3.75
C ILE A 151 -3.20 -9.45 4.56
N ALA A 152 -3.98 -9.01 5.55
CA ALA A 152 -3.61 -7.91 6.43
C ALA A 152 -2.38 -8.26 7.29
N GLU A 153 -2.38 -9.44 7.89
CA GLU A 153 -1.26 -9.96 8.70
C GLU A 153 0.01 -10.06 7.87
N HIS A 154 -0.06 -10.65 6.67
CA HIS A 154 1.08 -10.75 5.77
C HIS A 154 1.65 -9.38 5.39
N ALA A 155 0.80 -8.41 5.05
CA ALA A 155 1.23 -7.06 4.73
C ALA A 155 1.94 -6.36 5.91
N LEU A 156 1.48 -6.61 7.14
CA LEU A 156 2.12 -6.11 8.37
C LEU A 156 3.46 -6.81 8.66
N GLU A 157 3.54 -8.13 8.49
CA GLU A 157 4.77 -8.92 8.72
C GLU A 157 5.90 -8.52 7.79
N MET A 158 5.59 -8.14 6.56
CA MET A 158 6.58 -7.59 5.63
C MET A 158 7.17 -6.25 6.09
N GLY A 159 6.59 -5.61 7.11
CA GLY A 159 7.06 -4.32 7.66
C GLY A 159 6.96 -3.16 6.68
N VAL A 160 6.10 -3.27 5.68
CA VAL A 160 5.92 -2.26 4.62
C VAL A 160 4.70 -1.37 4.84
N LEU A 161 3.80 -1.74 5.77
CA LEU A 161 2.60 -0.99 6.14
C LEU A 161 2.54 -0.62 7.62
#